data_b5c0d8c9c4ee5ec05fb6ab7a22863ec1
#
_entry.id   b5c0d8c9c4ee5ec05fb6ab7a22863ec1
#
_cell.length_a   1.000
_cell.length_b   1.000
_cell.length_c   1.000
_cell.angle_alpha   90.00
_cell.angle_beta   90.00
_cell.angle_gamma   90.00
#
_symmetry.space_group_name_H-M   'P 1'
#
loop_
_entity.id
_entity.type
_entity.pdbx_description
1 polymer ?
#
loop_
_entity_poly.entity_id
_entity_poly.type
_entity_poly.pdbx_seq_one_letter_code
_entity_poly.pdbx_strand_id
1 'polypeptide(L)'
;MRSIFLFSTIFSAIAVLYIAVVFNHSTIGFFLLMLGSVFMTFFGYSVAMIAQPPVMDPKPSTAQFNILVGLLAVAGVFAIYYDRTVIRGIDYNAIGIAAARAEINRVGERGGAISNFGNLFSVAIYLPLINLIFDWEKWSRVRFFVLAIVIVGLAGLTYLTAGRTVILVAIALVAAAMFGRGASGLPRLPSFLTPTRLLVSLAALMVVFGMIFSLRADAFGVANAGDYLSQLCVHLSQPAIEIMTQCSSTIYNGGSTLINNLMNYATAVILYAFHVAWVSDAVIADNGQGVAITFVGIQSLFLSRFGYVVEVTDYDGYFIPAASGLVHDFGYPVTIAVFLVMGFLMGTFLRAMQRGRMFLGRVAFCYICAALLLSLLISPLSLPFYVLSMLAIAVIGVITNLFTLLGITSSARRPVSSRVNRR
;
A
#
# COMPACT_ATOMS: atom_id res chain seq x y z
N MET A 1 -18.97 2.32 -2.55
CA MET A 1 -18.65 1.03 -1.87
C MET A 1 -18.89 -0.18 -2.77
N ARG A 2 -20.05 -0.36 -3.42
CA ARG A 2 -20.28 -1.48 -4.38
C ARG A 2 -19.11 -1.68 -5.36
N SER A 3 -18.51 -0.59 -5.83
CA SER A 3 -17.38 -0.66 -6.78
C SER A 3 -16.11 -1.30 -6.18
N ILE A 4 -15.84 -1.16 -4.87
CA ILE A 4 -14.68 -1.80 -4.23
C ILE A 4 -14.89 -3.30 -4.15
N PHE A 5 -16.09 -3.71 -3.69
CA PHE A 5 -16.43 -5.14 -3.60
C PHE A 5 -16.45 -5.79 -4.98
N LEU A 6 -17.04 -5.10 -5.98
CA LEU A 6 -17.03 -5.58 -7.36
C LEU A 6 -15.60 -5.71 -7.90
N PHE A 7 -14.73 -4.72 -7.65
CA PHE A 7 -13.32 -4.78 -8.05
C PHE A 7 -12.62 -5.98 -7.40
N SER A 8 -12.78 -6.17 -6.09
CA SER A 8 -12.16 -7.28 -5.38
C SER A 8 -12.62 -8.64 -5.92
N THR A 9 -13.92 -8.79 -6.18
CA THR A 9 -14.48 -10.04 -6.74
C THR A 9 -13.97 -10.27 -8.16
N ILE A 10 -13.96 -9.24 -9.02
CA ILE A 10 -13.47 -9.34 -10.40
C ILE A 10 -11.98 -9.67 -10.41
N PHE A 11 -11.17 -9.01 -9.58
CA PHE A 11 -9.74 -9.29 -9.48
C PHE A 11 -9.48 -10.77 -9.12
N SER A 12 -10.16 -11.27 -8.09
CA SER A 12 -10.02 -12.68 -7.66
C SER A 12 -10.45 -13.65 -8.76
N ALA A 13 -11.55 -13.36 -9.47
CA ALA A 13 -12.02 -14.18 -10.56
C ALA A 13 -11.04 -14.19 -11.75
N ILE A 14 -10.48 -13.04 -12.12
CA ILE A 14 -9.48 -12.92 -13.19
C ILE A 14 -8.20 -13.69 -12.80
N ALA A 15 -7.74 -13.57 -11.54
CA ALA A 15 -6.56 -14.30 -11.08
C ALA A 15 -6.74 -15.81 -11.20
N VAL A 16 -7.87 -16.33 -10.73
CA VAL A 16 -8.19 -17.77 -10.83
C VAL A 16 -8.31 -18.22 -12.28
N LEU A 17 -9.01 -17.47 -13.13
CA LEU A 17 -9.16 -17.77 -14.54
C LEU A 17 -7.81 -17.77 -15.27
N TYR A 18 -6.98 -16.76 -15.02
CA TYR A 18 -5.64 -16.65 -15.59
C TYR A 18 -4.79 -17.88 -15.23
N ILE A 19 -4.79 -18.28 -13.96
CA ILE A 19 -4.02 -19.42 -13.49
C ILE A 19 -4.56 -20.74 -14.05
N ALA A 20 -5.87 -20.90 -14.09
CA ALA A 20 -6.48 -22.08 -14.67
C ALA A 20 -6.16 -22.23 -16.17
N VAL A 21 -6.19 -21.14 -16.93
CA VAL A 21 -5.95 -21.17 -18.38
C VAL A 21 -4.47 -21.27 -18.73
N VAL A 22 -3.62 -20.44 -18.06
CA VAL A 22 -2.19 -20.35 -18.42
C VAL A 22 -1.37 -21.47 -17.79
N PHE A 23 -1.70 -21.86 -16.55
CA PHE A 23 -0.92 -22.83 -15.78
C PHE A 23 -1.63 -24.18 -15.59
N ASN A 24 -2.85 -24.32 -16.11
CA ASN A 24 -3.66 -25.55 -15.92
C ASN A 24 -3.73 -25.98 -14.44
N HIS A 25 -3.75 -25.01 -13.52
CA HIS A 25 -3.75 -25.23 -12.08
C HIS A 25 -5.02 -24.66 -11.44
N SER A 26 -5.65 -25.43 -10.55
CA SER A 26 -6.89 -25.00 -9.88
C SER A 26 -6.57 -24.29 -8.58
N THR A 27 -7.08 -23.07 -8.43
CA THR A 27 -6.98 -22.24 -7.20
C THR A 27 -8.36 -21.90 -6.65
N ILE A 28 -9.23 -22.90 -6.58
CA ILE A 28 -10.62 -22.74 -6.09
C ILE A 28 -10.62 -22.35 -4.61
N GLY A 29 -9.69 -22.89 -3.79
CA GLY A 29 -9.56 -22.57 -2.38
C GLY A 29 -9.33 -21.08 -2.17
N PHE A 30 -8.38 -20.49 -2.88
CA PHE A 30 -8.13 -19.06 -2.91
C PHE A 30 -9.40 -18.27 -3.28
N PHE A 31 -10.09 -18.65 -4.36
CA PHE A 31 -11.29 -17.93 -4.80
C PHE A 31 -12.39 -17.92 -3.73
N LEU A 32 -12.69 -19.07 -3.13
CA LEU A 32 -13.71 -19.19 -2.11
C LEU A 32 -13.35 -18.40 -0.84
N LEU A 33 -12.09 -18.42 -0.44
CA LEU A 33 -11.61 -17.65 0.70
C LEU A 33 -11.71 -16.13 0.44
N MET A 34 -11.32 -15.68 -0.74
CA MET A 34 -11.41 -14.26 -1.11
C MET A 34 -12.87 -13.80 -1.22
N LEU A 35 -13.74 -14.61 -1.82
CA LEU A 35 -15.17 -14.31 -1.91
C LEU A 35 -15.81 -14.23 -0.52
N GLY A 36 -15.48 -15.17 0.37
CA GLY A 36 -15.93 -15.17 1.77
C GLY A 36 -15.46 -13.93 2.53
N SER A 37 -14.20 -13.55 2.37
CA SER A 37 -13.62 -12.34 2.99
C SER A 37 -14.29 -11.05 2.51
N VAL A 38 -14.55 -10.94 1.21
CA VAL A 38 -15.29 -9.83 0.60
C VAL A 38 -16.72 -9.78 1.13
N PHE A 39 -17.39 -10.93 1.24
CA PHE A 39 -18.75 -11.04 1.78
C PHE A 39 -18.81 -10.60 3.24
N MET A 40 -17.89 -11.07 4.09
CA MET A 40 -17.85 -10.67 5.50
C MET A 40 -17.54 -9.19 5.67
N THR A 41 -16.65 -8.63 4.85
CA THR A 41 -16.39 -7.18 4.83
C THR A 41 -17.65 -6.40 4.44
N PHE A 42 -18.39 -6.88 3.43
CA PHE A 42 -19.65 -6.25 3.01
C PHE A 42 -20.71 -6.32 4.11
N PHE A 43 -20.81 -7.44 4.80
CA PHE A 43 -21.75 -7.61 5.90
C PHE A 43 -21.42 -6.67 7.06
N GLY A 44 -20.17 -6.62 7.52
CA GLY A 44 -19.72 -5.68 8.55
C GLY A 44 -19.97 -4.21 8.16
N TYR A 45 -19.66 -3.84 6.91
CA TYR A 45 -19.97 -2.52 6.37
C TYR A 45 -21.47 -2.21 6.42
N SER A 46 -22.32 -3.15 6.04
CA SER A 46 -23.77 -2.97 6.05
C SER A 46 -24.31 -2.75 7.45
N VAL A 47 -23.81 -3.52 8.43
CA VAL A 47 -24.14 -3.33 9.86
C VAL A 47 -23.73 -1.93 10.35
N ALA A 48 -22.52 -1.47 10.02
CA ALA A 48 -22.07 -0.13 10.36
C ALA A 48 -22.95 0.96 9.73
N MET A 49 -23.47 0.71 8.55
CA MET A 49 -24.36 1.66 7.85
C MET A 49 -25.76 1.77 8.51
N ILE A 50 -26.16 0.84 9.36
CA ILE A 50 -27.37 0.91 10.17
C ILE A 50 -27.10 1.65 11.49
N ALA A 51 -25.97 1.38 12.14
CA ALA A 51 -25.57 2.00 13.40
C ALA A 51 -25.32 3.51 13.26
N GLN A 52 -25.58 4.26 14.29
CA GLN A 52 -25.25 5.69 14.31
C GLN A 52 -23.79 5.89 14.74
N PRO A 53 -22.94 6.58 13.95
CA PRO A 53 -21.58 6.84 14.35
C PRO A 53 -21.50 7.89 15.46
N PRO A 54 -20.44 7.87 16.29
CA PRO A 54 -20.21 8.89 17.28
C PRO A 54 -20.12 10.28 16.64
N VAL A 55 -20.62 11.28 17.34
CA VAL A 55 -20.54 12.68 16.92
C VAL A 55 -19.18 13.20 17.34
N MET A 56 -18.29 13.43 16.39
CA MET A 56 -16.99 14.04 16.63
C MET A 56 -16.86 15.33 15.82
N ASP A 57 -16.25 16.37 16.38
CA ASP A 57 -16.08 17.68 15.73
C ASP A 57 -14.82 17.67 14.82
N PRO A 58 -14.95 17.84 13.52
CA PRO A 58 -13.80 17.79 12.62
C PRO A 58 -13.25 19.19 12.34
N LYS A 59 -11.93 19.29 12.31
CA LYS A 59 -11.28 20.42 11.65
C LYS A 59 -10.84 20.02 10.25
N PRO A 60 -11.16 20.81 9.22
CA PRO A 60 -10.66 20.55 7.87
C PRO A 60 -9.14 20.72 7.85
N SER A 61 -8.46 19.85 7.09
CA SER A 61 -7.03 20.00 6.82
C SER A 61 -6.77 21.30 6.06
N THR A 62 -5.92 22.15 6.61
CA THR A 62 -5.46 23.35 5.92
C THR A 62 -4.30 23.04 4.99
N ALA A 63 -4.11 23.83 3.93
CA ALA A 63 -2.95 23.69 3.06
C ALA A 63 -1.63 23.84 3.83
N GLN A 64 -1.58 24.70 4.82
CA GLN A 64 -0.43 24.91 5.71
C GLN A 64 -0.09 23.63 6.48
N PHE A 65 -1.09 22.91 7.01
CA PHE A 65 -0.88 21.64 7.68
C PHE A 65 -0.27 20.59 6.73
N ASN A 66 -0.77 20.51 5.50
CA ASN A 66 -0.24 19.57 4.51
C ASN A 66 1.20 19.90 4.10
N ILE A 67 1.56 21.20 4.03
CA ILE A 67 2.93 21.63 3.79
C ILE A 67 3.82 21.21 4.97
N LEU A 68 3.41 21.50 6.20
CA LEU A 68 4.19 21.16 7.38
C LEU A 68 4.45 19.64 7.47
N VAL A 69 3.42 18.84 7.32
CA VAL A 69 3.55 17.37 7.34
C VAL A 69 4.39 16.88 6.17
N GLY A 70 4.22 17.45 4.99
CA GLY A 70 5.02 17.12 3.82
C GLY A 70 6.51 17.46 4.01
N LEU A 71 6.83 18.63 4.54
CA LEU A 71 8.21 19.02 4.85
C LEU A 71 8.82 18.13 5.94
N LEU A 72 8.04 17.77 6.97
CA LEU A 72 8.46 16.81 7.99
C LEU A 72 8.78 15.45 7.38
N ALA A 73 7.96 14.99 6.43
CA ALA A 73 8.19 13.74 5.72
C ALA A 73 9.47 13.78 4.85
N VAL A 74 9.69 14.89 4.14
CA VAL A 74 10.94 15.09 3.36
C VAL A 74 12.15 15.15 4.29
N ALA A 75 12.06 15.81 5.43
CA ALA A 75 13.12 15.79 6.46
C ALA A 75 13.38 14.36 6.97
N GLY A 76 12.32 13.53 7.11
CA GLY A 76 12.45 12.11 7.41
C GLY A 76 13.22 11.34 6.34
N VAL A 77 12.96 11.60 5.04
CA VAL A 77 13.71 11.01 3.93
C VAL A 77 15.19 11.41 3.98
N PHE A 78 15.49 12.68 4.25
CA PHE A 78 16.87 13.13 4.43
C PHE A 78 17.54 12.49 5.65
N ALA A 79 16.82 12.27 6.73
CA ALA A 79 17.34 11.57 7.91
C ALA A 79 17.73 10.11 7.58
N ILE A 80 16.90 9.40 6.80
CA ILE A 80 17.24 8.06 6.31
C ILE A 80 18.48 8.10 5.40
N TYR A 81 18.52 9.05 4.47
CA TYR A 81 19.68 9.22 3.60
C TYR A 81 20.97 9.45 4.40
N TYR A 82 20.93 10.38 5.35
CA TYR A 82 22.06 10.69 6.21
C TYR A 82 22.51 9.49 7.06
N ASP A 83 21.58 8.78 7.68
CA ASP A 83 21.87 7.58 8.45
C ASP A 83 22.60 6.53 7.58
N ARG A 84 22.12 6.30 6.37
CA ARG A 84 22.67 5.27 5.49
C ARG A 84 24.00 5.65 4.86
N THR A 85 24.11 6.89 4.35
CA THR A 85 25.32 7.32 3.64
C THR A 85 26.43 7.78 4.56
N VAL A 86 26.11 8.57 5.61
CA VAL A 86 27.13 9.16 6.47
C VAL A 86 27.42 8.28 7.69
N ILE A 87 26.38 7.78 8.37
CA ILE A 87 26.61 6.99 9.60
C ILE A 87 27.03 5.57 9.27
N ARG A 88 26.41 4.92 8.27
CA ARG A 88 26.70 3.53 7.89
C ARG A 88 27.69 3.40 6.73
N GLY A 89 28.06 4.50 6.08
CA GLY A 89 29.02 4.53 4.99
C GLY A 89 28.57 3.80 3.71
N ILE A 90 27.26 3.67 3.46
CA ILE A 90 26.73 3.01 2.26
C ILE A 90 26.79 3.98 1.09
N ASP A 91 27.65 3.71 0.13
CA ASP A 91 27.77 4.51 -1.08
C ASP A 91 26.83 3.99 -2.19
N TYR A 92 25.65 4.60 -2.29
CA TYR A 92 24.65 4.27 -3.31
C TYR A 92 25.16 4.47 -4.75
N ASN A 93 26.11 5.40 -4.96
CA ASN A 93 26.64 5.67 -6.28
C ASN A 93 27.66 4.62 -6.72
N ALA A 94 28.46 4.14 -5.77
CA ALA A 94 29.50 3.14 -6.05
C ALA A 94 28.92 1.73 -6.23
N ILE A 95 27.94 1.33 -5.39
CA ILE A 95 27.46 -0.05 -5.38
C ILE A 95 26.09 -0.22 -6.05
N GLY A 96 25.40 0.89 -6.36
CA GLY A 96 24.03 0.88 -6.91
C GLY A 96 22.95 0.60 -5.86
N ILE A 97 21.70 0.91 -6.21
CA ILE A 97 20.56 0.91 -5.28
C ILE A 97 20.27 -0.51 -4.73
N ALA A 98 20.39 -1.53 -5.57
CA ALA A 98 19.99 -2.87 -5.17
C ALA A 98 21.07 -3.55 -4.31
N ALA A 99 22.34 -3.35 -4.61
CA ALA A 99 23.44 -3.81 -3.75
C ALA A 99 23.45 -3.06 -2.41
N ALA A 100 23.15 -1.75 -2.42
CA ALA A 100 22.93 -0.96 -1.21
C ALA A 100 21.84 -1.55 -0.33
N ARG A 101 20.72 -2.01 -0.93
CA ARG A 101 19.65 -2.69 -0.19
C ARG A 101 20.10 -4.02 0.40
N ALA A 102 20.84 -4.83 -0.35
CA ALA A 102 21.39 -6.10 0.17
C ALA A 102 22.32 -5.83 1.35
N GLU A 103 23.15 -4.80 1.26
CA GLU A 103 24.04 -4.37 2.34
C GLU A 103 23.26 -3.88 3.58
N ILE A 104 22.19 -3.10 3.40
CA ILE A 104 21.31 -2.68 4.49
C ILE A 104 20.71 -3.90 5.21
N ASN A 105 20.23 -4.88 4.45
CA ASN A 105 19.68 -6.11 5.02
C ASN A 105 20.75 -6.92 5.76
N ARG A 106 22.00 -6.98 5.25
CA ARG A 106 23.12 -7.69 5.86
C ARG A 106 23.60 -7.06 7.16
N VAL A 107 23.72 -5.73 7.20
CA VAL A 107 24.16 -4.98 8.38
C VAL A 107 23.10 -4.95 9.47
N GLY A 108 21.87 -5.29 9.12
CA GLY A 108 20.70 -5.23 9.98
C GLY A 108 20.24 -3.79 10.22
N GLU A 109 18.94 -3.59 10.39
CA GLU A 109 18.38 -2.26 10.72
C GLU A 109 18.55 -1.93 12.22
N ARG A 110 19.74 -2.07 12.79
CA ARG A 110 20.03 -1.48 14.10
C ARG A 110 20.00 0.05 13.96
N GLY A 111 18.78 0.59 13.86
CA GLY A 111 18.57 2.01 13.63
C GLY A 111 18.86 2.83 14.88
N GLY A 112 19.80 3.76 14.77
CA GLY A 112 19.93 4.86 15.72
C GLY A 112 18.66 5.74 15.76
N ALA A 113 18.61 6.70 16.66
CA ALA A 113 17.48 7.63 16.79
C ALA A 113 17.14 8.34 15.46
N ILE A 114 18.16 8.69 14.67
CA ILE A 114 18.01 9.36 13.36
C ILE A 114 17.29 8.45 12.36
N SER A 115 17.67 7.16 12.27
CA SER A 115 17.01 6.21 11.41
C SER A 115 15.54 5.98 11.82
N ASN A 116 15.27 5.90 13.13
CA ASN A 116 13.92 5.74 13.66
C ASN A 116 13.04 6.96 13.36
N PHE A 117 13.57 8.16 13.56
CA PHE A 117 12.91 9.40 13.15
C PHE A 117 12.63 9.41 11.66
N GLY A 118 13.65 9.11 10.84
CA GLY A 118 13.53 9.07 9.40
C GLY A 118 12.44 8.10 8.93
N ASN A 119 12.48 6.86 9.40
CA ASN A 119 11.50 5.84 9.04
C ASN A 119 10.07 6.20 9.46
N LEU A 120 9.88 6.77 10.67
CA LEU A 120 8.55 7.15 11.14
C LEU A 120 7.98 8.34 10.37
N PHE A 121 8.77 9.40 10.17
CA PHE A 121 8.23 10.62 9.58
C PHE A 121 8.23 10.63 8.06
N SER A 122 9.14 9.93 7.37
CA SER A 122 9.12 9.87 5.90
C SER A 122 7.81 9.32 5.35
N VAL A 123 7.20 8.34 6.03
CA VAL A 123 5.92 7.74 5.63
C VAL A 123 4.71 8.63 5.89
N ALA A 124 4.86 9.72 6.68
CA ALA A 124 3.81 10.71 6.86
C ALA A 124 3.43 11.43 5.55
N ILE A 125 4.24 11.26 4.49
CA ILE A 125 3.97 11.79 3.14
C ILE A 125 2.64 11.31 2.56
N TYR A 126 2.13 10.17 2.99
CA TYR A 126 0.83 9.67 2.55
C TYR A 126 -0.34 10.54 3.02
N LEU A 127 -0.18 11.28 4.11
CA LEU A 127 -1.23 12.16 4.62
C LEU A 127 -1.53 13.34 3.68
N PRO A 128 -0.55 14.16 3.27
CA PRO A 128 -0.79 15.18 2.25
C PRO A 128 -1.21 14.58 0.90
N LEU A 129 -0.76 13.38 0.52
CA LEU A 129 -1.22 12.68 -0.68
C LEU A 129 -2.73 12.44 -0.65
N ILE A 130 -3.26 11.85 0.43
CA ILE A 130 -4.70 11.62 0.62
C ILE A 130 -5.47 12.93 0.53
N ASN A 131 -5.00 13.97 1.23
CA ASN A 131 -5.66 15.27 1.24
C ASN A 131 -5.66 15.96 -0.13
N LEU A 132 -4.58 15.85 -0.89
CA LEU A 132 -4.53 16.35 -2.27
C LEU A 132 -5.62 15.72 -3.14
N ILE A 133 -5.83 14.41 -3.04
CA ILE A 133 -6.85 13.71 -3.80
C ILE A 133 -8.26 14.18 -3.38
N PHE A 134 -8.54 14.32 -2.09
CA PHE A 134 -9.85 14.80 -1.63
C PHE A 134 -10.14 16.23 -2.03
N ASP A 135 -9.15 17.09 -1.99
CA ASP A 135 -9.32 18.53 -2.26
C ASP A 135 -9.01 18.92 -3.72
N TRP A 136 -8.92 17.96 -4.60
CA TRP A 136 -8.48 18.09 -5.99
C TRP A 136 -9.13 19.23 -6.79
N GLU A 137 -10.42 19.52 -6.57
CA GLU A 137 -11.13 20.56 -7.33
C GLU A 137 -10.72 21.98 -6.96
N LYS A 138 -10.02 22.15 -5.86
CA LYS A 138 -9.62 23.46 -5.35
C LYS A 138 -8.14 23.75 -5.65
N TRP A 139 -7.70 23.60 -6.92
CA TRP A 139 -6.31 23.88 -7.28
C TRP A 139 -5.89 25.31 -6.92
N SER A 140 -4.73 25.42 -6.31
CA SER A 140 -4.07 26.67 -6.01
C SER A 140 -2.56 26.49 -6.13
N ARG A 141 -1.79 27.56 -6.24
CA ARG A 141 -0.32 27.50 -6.24
C ARG A 141 0.24 26.75 -5.03
N VAL A 142 -0.40 26.92 -3.89
CA VAL A 142 -0.03 26.24 -2.64
C VAL A 142 -0.19 24.73 -2.77
N ARG A 143 -1.25 24.23 -3.42
CA ARG A 143 -1.47 22.79 -3.62
C ARG A 143 -0.53 22.18 -4.63
N PHE A 144 -0.17 22.95 -5.65
CA PHE A 144 0.90 22.51 -6.56
C PHE A 144 2.22 22.33 -5.81
N PHE A 145 2.54 23.22 -4.87
CA PHE A 145 3.70 23.07 -4.01
C PHE A 145 3.59 21.81 -3.12
N VAL A 146 2.43 21.54 -2.52
CA VAL A 146 2.19 20.29 -1.77
C VAL A 146 2.38 19.08 -2.65
N LEU A 147 1.89 19.09 -3.89
CA LEU A 147 2.11 18.00 -4.85
C LEU A 147 3.59 17.77 -5.14
N ALA A 148 4.35 18.85 -5.36
CA ALA A 148 5.79 18.75 -5.57
C ALA A 148 6.50 18.11 -4.36
N ILE A 149 6.16 18.51 -3.14
CA ILE A 149 6.67 17.90 -1.90
C ILE A 149 6.33 16.41 -1.85
N VAL A 150 5.09 16.04 -2.17
CA VAL A 150 4.65 14.63 -2.17
C VAL A 150 5.43 13.81 -3.18
N ILE A 151 5.62 14.32 -4.39
CA ILE A 151 6.40 13.63 -5.44
C ILE A 151 7.85 13.44 -4.98
N VAL A 152 8.49 14.50 -4.48
CA VAL A 152 9.88 14.43 -3.99
C VAL A 152 10.01 13.46 -2.81
N GLY A 153 9.07 13.51 -1.86
CA GLY A 153 9.07 12.60 -0.71
C GLY A 153 8.90 11.13 -1.10
N LEU A 154 7.94 10.83 -1.98
CA LEU A 154 7.71 9.46 -2.45
C LEU A 154 8.87 8.95 -3.32
N ALA A 155 9.41 9.78 -4.22
CA ALA A 155 10.54 9.42 -5.05
C ALA A 155 11.79 9.14 -4.20
N GLY A 156 12.10 10.03 -3.25
CA GLY A 156 13.22 9.86 -2.32
C GLY A 156 13.07 8.60 -1.47
N LEU A 157 11.87 8.37 -0.89
CA LEU A 157 11.61 7.19 -0.08
C LEU A 157 11.73 5.90 -0.92
N THR A 158 11.19 5.90 -2.14
CA THR A 158 11.30 4.75 -3.08
C THR A 158 12.75 4.48 -3.45
N TYR A 159 13.52 5.55 -3.77
CA TYR A 159 14.93 5.44 -4.09
C TYR A 159 15.72 4.82 -2.94
N LEU A 160 15.61 5.38 -1.74
CA LEU A 160 16.38 4.93 -0.57
C LEU A 160 16.03 3.51 -0.16
N THR A 161 14.77 3.11 -0.29
CA THR A 161 14.35 1.77 0.15
C THR A 161 14.49 0.72 -0.95
N ALA A 162 14.72 1.14 -2.21
CA ALA A 162 14.62 0.29 -3.40
C ALA A 162 13.34 -0.57 -3.39
N GLY A 163 12.29 -0.07 -2.71
CA GLY A 163 11.09 -0.82 -2.35
C GLY A 163 9.89 -0.47 -3.22
N ARG A 164 9.31 -1.47 -3.88
CA ARG A 164 8.04 -1.35 -4.61
C ARG A 164 6.85 -1.12 -3.66
N THR A 165 6.99 -1.50 -2.41
CA THR A 165 5.93 -1.41 -1.38
C THR A 165 5.52 0.02 -1.09
N VAL A 166 6.43 1.00 -1.17
CA VAL A 166 6.12 2.42 -1.02
C VAL A 166 5.12 2.88 -2.08
N ILE A 167 5.37 2.52 -3.35
CA ILE A 167 4.49 2.87 -4.47
C ILE A 167 3.17 2.10 -4.39
N LEU A 168 3.21 0.82 -4.02
CA LEU A 168 2.02 -0.02 -3.88
C LEU A 168 1.07 0.57 -2.82
N VAL A 169 1.58 0.98 -1.67
CA VAL A 169 0.80 1.65 -0.62
C VAL A 169 0.25 2.99 -1.12
N ALA A 170 1.06 3.79 -1.83
CA ALA A 170 0.60 5.06 -2.39
C ALA A 170 -0.57 4.85 -3.37
N ILE A 171 -0.46 3.88 -4.30
CA ILE A 171 -1.52 3.54 -5.26
C ILE A 171 -2.79 3.10 -4.54
N ALA A 172 -2.67 2.22 -3.54
CA ALA A 172 -3.82 1.75 -2.77
C ALA A 172 -4.52 2.91 -2.02
N LEU A 173 -3.76 3.84 -1.44
CA LEU A 173 -4.30 5.01 -0.75
C LEU A 173 -4.93 6.02 -1.72
N VAL A 174 -4.36 6.22 -2.90
CA VAL A 174 -4.96 7.05 -3.97
C VAL A 174 -6.28 6.44 -4.42
N ALA A 175 -6.32 5.15 -4.71
CA ALA A 175 -7.55 4.44 -5.07
C ALA A 175 -8.61 4.55 -3.96
N ALA A 176 -8.22 4.32 -2.70
CA ALA A 176 -9.11 4.46 -1.55
C ALA A 176 -9.67 5.88 -1.41
N ALA A 177 -8.84 6.91 -1.61
CA ALA A 177 -9.26 8.31 -1.58
C ALA A 177 -10.24 8.63 -2.72
N MET A 178 -10.03 8.10 -3.93
CA MET A 178 -10.95 8.24 -5.06
C MET A 178 -12.31 7.57 -4.77
N PHE A 179 -12.31 6.39 -4.15
CA PHE A 179 -13.54 5.75 -3.69
C PHE A 179 -14.26 6.59 -2.61
N GLY A 180 -13.49 7.14 -1.66
CA GLY A 180 -14.00 8.02 -0.61
C GLY A 180 -14.67 9.28 -1.19
N ARG A 181 -14.07 9.90 -2.20
CA ARG A 181 -14.67 11.02 -2.93
C ARG A 181 -16.02 10.63 -3.54
N GLY A 182 -16.05 9.53 -4.31
CA GLY A 182 -17.27 9.04 -4.91
C GLY A 182 -18.37 8.72 -3.88
N ALA A 183 -17.99 8.18 -2.73
CA ALA A 183 -18.91 7.91 -1.64
C ALA A 183 -19.43 9.19 -0.94
N SER A 184 -18.68 10.30 -1.05
CA SER A 184 -19.08 11.63 -0.55
C SER A 184 -19.84 12.47 -1.58
N GLY A 185 -20.21 11.89 -2.73
CA GLY A 185 -20.91 12.60 -3.81
C GLY A 185 -20.01 13.49 -4.66
N LEU A 186 -18.70 13.43 -4.49
CA LEU A 186 -17.74 14.18 -5.29
C LEU A 186 -17.32 13.36 -6.52
N PRO A 187 -16.92 14.01 -7.64
CA PRO A 187 -16.36 13.30 -8.79
C PRO A 187 -15.17 12.43 -8.38
N ARG A 188 -15.17 11.15 -8.77
CA ARG A 188 -14.09 10.22 -8.45
C ARG A 188 -12.78 10.59 -9.12
N LEU A 189 -12.88 10.92 -10.40
CA LEU A 189 -11.75 11.35 -11.22
C LEU A 189 -11.80 12.86 -11.39
N PRO A 190 -10.65 13.51 -11.42
CA PRO A 190 -10.57 14.91 -11.79
C PRO A 190 -11.03 15.11 -13.22
N SER A 191 -11.62 16.25 -13.51
CA SER A 191 -12.16 16.58 -14.83
C SER A 191 -11.11 16.56 -15.96
N PHE A 192 -9.82 16.74 -15.61
CA PHE A 192 -8.73 16.67 -16.57
C PHE A 192 -8.25 15.22 -16.86
N LEU A 193 -8.60 14.23 -16.04
CA LEU A 193 -8.31 12.82 -16.31
C LEU A 193 -9.37 12.23 -17.23
N THR A 194 -9.24 12.56 -18.51
CA THR A 194 -10.00 11.87 -19.55
C THR A 194 -9.59 10.40 -19.63
N PRO A 195 -10.41 9.51 -20.19
CA PRO A 195 -10.06 8.10 -20.40
C PRO A 195 -8.71 7.92 -21.10
N THR A 196 -8.42 8.76 -22.09
CA THR A 196 -7.14 8.75 -22.82
C THR A 196 -5.96 9.09 -21.89
N ARG A 197 -6.09 10.14 -21.07
CA ARG A 197 -5.03 10.53 -20.13
C ARG A 197 -4.85 9.47 -19.02
N LEU A 198 -5.92 8.82 -18.60
CA LEU A 198 -5.84 7.69 -17.69
C LEU A 198 -5.05 6.54 -18.31
N LEU A 199 -5.33 6.20 -19.56
CA LEU A 199 -4.59 5.15 -20.30
C LEU A 199 -3.11 5.51 -20.43
N VAL A 200 -2.79 6.75 -20.81
CA VAL A 200 -1.39 7.23 -20.86
C VAL A 200 -0.71 7.18 -19.49
N SER A 201 -1.43 7.53 -18.41
CA SER A 201 -0.88 7.44 -17.05
C SER A 201 -0.63 6.00 -16.62
N LEU A 202 -1.50 5.07 -16.98
CA LEU A 202 -1.31 3.63 -16.74
C LEU A 202 -0.11 3.09 -17.56
N ALA A 203 0.02 3.48 -18.82
CA ALA A 203 1.16 3.11 -19.65
C ALA A 203 2.48 3.66 -19.06
N ALA A 204 2.49 4.93 -18.63
CA ALA A 204 3.65 5.52 -17.95
C ALA A 204 3.99 4.78 -16.65
N LEU A 205 2.99 4.39 -15.87
CA LEU A 205 3.17 3.60 -14.66
C LEU A 205 3.80 2.23 -14.98
N MET A 206 3.34 1.55 -16.02
CA MET A 206 3.92 0.28 -16.48
C MET A 206 5.38 0.44 -16.91
N VAL A 207 5.72 1.55 -17.59
CA VAL A 207 7.11 1.87 -17.93
C VAL A 207 7.96 2.05 -16.67
N VAL A 208 7.46 2.80 -15.67
CA VAL A 208 8.16 2.99 -14.39
C VAL A 208 8.37 1.64 -13.67
N PHE A 209 7.37 0.79 -13.64
CA PHE A 209 7.53 -0.57 -13.10
C PHE A 209 8.57 -1.37 -13.89
N GLY A 210 8.53 -1.33 -15.22
CA GLY A 210 9.53 -1.97 -16.07
C GLY A 210 10.95 -1.48 -15.78
N MET A 211 11.15 -0.17 -15.60
CA MET A 211 12.44 0.40 -15.20
C MET A 211 12.90 -0.10 -13.83
N ILE A 212 12.00 -0.19 -12.84
CA ILE A 212 12.32 -0.74 -11.51
C ILE A 212 12.72 -2.21 -11.62
N PHE A 213 12.04 -2.99 -12.46
CA PHE A 213 12.39 -4.39 -12.72
C PHE A 213 13.75 -4.51 -13.41
N SER A 214 14.04 -3.64 -14.41
CA SER A 214 15.34 -3.61 -15.09
C SER A 214 16.48 -3.32 -14.11
N LEU A 215 16.36 -2.25 -13.31
CA LEU A 215 17.36 -1.90 -12.30
C LEU A 215 17.61 -3.03 -11.28
N ARG A 216 16.60 -3.86 -11.02
CA ARG A 216 16.76 -5.03 -10.14
C ARG A 216 17.42 -6.20 -10.86
N ALA A 217 17.07 -6.44 -12.12
CA ALA A 217 17.69 -7.46 -12.94
C ALA A 217 19.21 -7.23 -13.03
N ASP A 218 19.61 -6.00 -13.35
CA ASP A 218 21.02 -5.59 -13.40
C ASP A 218 21.75 -5.85 -12.08
N ALA A 219 21.10 -5.61 -10.96
CA ALA A 219 21.68 -5.81 -9.63
C ALA A 219 21.82 -7.28 -9.23
N PHE A 220 21.02 -8.17 -9.80
CA PHE A 220 21.19 -9.62 -9.64
C PHE A 220 22.13 -10.23 -10.71
N GLY A 221 22.78 -9.39 -11.53
CA GLY A 221 23.68 -9.85 -12.61
C GLY A 221 22.92 -10.51 -13.77
N VAL A 222 21.63 -10.19 -13.93
CA VAL A 222 20.78 -10.77 -14.97
C VAL A 222 20.83 -9.89 -16.19
N ALA A 223 21.28 -10.44 -17.32
CA ALA A 223 21.62 -9.68 -18.51
C ALA A 223 20.39 -9.17 -19.30
N ASN A 224 19.22 -9.79 -19.14
CA ASN A 224 18.02 -9.44 -19.92
C ASN A 224 16.73 -9.80 -19.19
N ALA A 225 15.60 -9.28 -19.69
CA ALA A 225 14.28 -9.48 -19.11
C ALA A 225 13.79 -10.93 -19.13
N GLY A 226 14.24 -11.73 -20.08
CA GLY A 226 13.91 -13.15 -20.19
C GLY A 226 14.55 -13.95 -19.06
N ASP A 227 15.84 -13.72 -18.79
CA ASP A 227 16.55 -14.35 -17.67
C ASP A 227 15.97 -13.94 -16.34
N TYR A 228 15.58 -12.64 -16.19
CA TYR A 228 14.89 -12.16 -15.00
C TYR A 228 13.56 -12.89 -14.81
N LEU A 229 12.75 -13.02 -15.87
CA LEU A 229 11.48 -13.73 -15.82
C LEU A 229 11.68 -15.22 -15.48
N SER A 230 12.72 -15.84 -16.03
CA SER A 230 13.09 -17.23 -15.71
C SER A 230 13.40 -17.42 -14.22
N GLN A 231 14.25 -16.56 -13.65
CA GLN A 231 14.55 -16.59 -12.21
C GLN A 231 13.31 -16.30 -11.35
N LEU A 232 12.46 -15.37 -11.79
CA LEU A 232 11.19 -15.08 -11.13
C LEU A 232 10.27 -16.30 -11.16
N CYS A 233 10.18 -17.01 -12.27
CA CYS A 233 9.42 -18.24 -12.39
C CYS A 233 9.90 -19.31 -11.42
N VAL A 234 11.23 -19.52 -11.32
CA VAL A 234 11.80 -20.46 -10.35
C VAL A 234 11.42 -20.08 -8.92
N HIS A 235 11.56 -18.81 -8.56
CA HIS A 235 11.20 -18.34 -7.22
C HIS A 235 9.71 -18.49 -6.95
N LEU A 236 8.84 -17.98 -7.81
CA LEU A 236 7.39 -17.96 -7.59
C LEU A 236 6.74 -19.35 -7.64
N SER A 237 7.36 -20.33 -8.28
CA SER A 237 6.82 -21.71 -8.38
C SER A 237 7.28 -22.64 -7.26
N GLN A 238 8.17 -22.20 -6.36
CA GLN A 238 8.61 -23.05 -5.24
C GLN A 238 7.45 -23.64 -4.41
N PRO A 239 6.39 -22.87 -4.09
CA PRO A 239 5.23 -23.42 -3.37
C PRO A 239 4.37 -24.37 -4.19
N ALA A 240 4.50 -24.35 -5.53
CA ALA A 240 3.73 -25.19 -6.46
C ALA A 240 4.60 -25.58 -7.66
N ILE A 241 5.45 -26.58 -7.49
CA ILE A 241 6.47 -27.01 -8.47
C ILE A 241 5.86 -27.30 -9.85
N GLU A 242 4.60 -27.74 -9.89
CA GLU A 242 3.87 -28.04 -11.14
C GLU A 242 3.76 -26.81 -12.06
N ILE A 243 3.80 -25.61 -11.50
CA ILE A 243 3.68 -24.34 -12.23
C ILE A 243 4.99 -23.96 -12.93
N MET A 244 6.13 -24.50 -12.49
CA MET A 244 7.45 -24.10 -12.97
C MET A 244 7.62 -24.29 -14.48
N THR A 245 7.18 -25.42 -15.01
CA THR A 245 7.32 -25.74 -16.44
C THR A 245 6.48 -24.81 -17.31
N GLN A 246 5.23 -24.55 -16.91
CA GLN A 246 4.35 -23.63 -17.61
C GLN A 246 4.81 -22.18 -17.48
N CYS A 247 5.34 -21.77 -16.34
CA CYS A 247 5.87 -20.44 -16.16
C CYS A 247 7.03 -20.16 -17.11
N SER A 248 7.94 -21.10 -17.30
CA SER A 248 9.05 -20.96 -18.24
C SER A 248 8.58 -20.81 -19.68
N SER A 249 7.46 -21.41 -20.05
CA SER A 249 6.87 -21.30 -21.39
C SER A 249 6.28 -19.92 -21.69
N THR A 250 6.08 -19.06 -20.68
CA THR A 250 5.58 -17.69 -20.86
C THR A 250 6.66 -16.69 -21.30
N ILE A 251 7.94 -17.11 -21.36
CA ILE A 251 9.05 -16.26 -21.78
C ILE A 251 8.92 -15.96 -23.28
N TYR A 252 8.81 -14.67 -23.59
CA TYR A 252 8.65 -14.22 -24.97
C TYR A 252 10.00 -14.00 -25.66
N ASN A 253 10.21 -14.67 -26.80
CA ASN A 253 11.44 -14.61 -27.61
C ASN A 253 11.18 -14.29 -29.08
N GLY A 254 9.97 -13.84 -29.43
CA GLY A 254 9.50 -13.76 -30.83
C GLY A 254 9.67 -12.42 -31.54
N GLY A 255 10.45 -11.46 -31.01
CA GLY A 255 10.55 -10.12 -31.59
C GLY A 255 11.92 -9.47 -31.43
N SER A 256 11.98 -8.14 -31.68
CA SER A 256 13.19 -7.36 -31.38
C SER A 256 13.50 -7.39 -29.87
N THR A 257 14.76 -7.14 -29.51
CA THR A 257 15.19 -7.11 -28.09
C THR A 257 14.33 -6.19 -27.23
N LEU A 258 13.92 -5.03 -27.78
CA LEU A 258 13.05 -4.09 -27.08
C LEU A 258 11.65 -4.69 -26.81
N ILE A 259 11.05 -5.34 -27.83
CA ILE A 259 9.73 -5.96 -27.71
C ILE A 259 9.80 -7.15 -26.74
N ASN A 260 10.83 -7.99 -26.85
CA ASN A 260 11.04 -9.11 -25.94
C ASN A 260 11.15 -8.65 -24.50
N ASN A 261 11.96 -7.63 -24.21
CA ASN A 261 12.11 -7.06 -22.88
C ASN A 261 10.80 -6.49 -22.35
N LEU A 262 10.08 -5.73 -23.19
CA LEU A 262 8.78 -5.14 -22.79
C LEU A 262 7.75 -6.22 -22.44
N MET A 263 7.63 -7.25 -23.27
CA MET A 263 6.69 -8.35 -23.07
C MET A 263 7.07 -9.18 -21.83
N ASN A 264 8.35 -9.48 -21.65
CA ASN A 264 8.82 -10.25 -20.49
C ASN A 264 8.65 -9.47 -19.18
N TYR A 265 8.89 -8.15 -19.15
CA TYR A 265 8.58 -7.34 -17.97
C TYR A 265 7.08 -7.22 -17.70
N ALA A 266 6.24 -7.09 -18.75
CA ALA A 266 4.79 -7.10 -18.58
C ALA A 266 4.32 -8.44 -18.00
N THR A 267 4.83 -9.56 -18.52
CA THR A 267 4.56 -10.91 -18.00
C THR A 267 5.02 -11.03 -16.54
N ALA A 268 6.21 -10.54 -16.20
CA ALA A 268 6.70 -10.54 -14.83
C ALA A 268 5.77 -9.77 -13.87
N VAL A 269 5.23 -8.61 -14.29
CA VAL A 269 4.25 -7.85 -13.49
C VAL A 269 2.96 -8.64 -13.29
N ILE A 270 2.45 -9.27 -14.34
CA ILE A 270 1.23 -10.08 -14.30
C ILE A 270 1.42 -11.29 -13.38
N LEU A 271 2.52 -12.03 -13.55
CA LEU A 271 2.87 -13.16 -12.69
C LEU A 271 3.00 -12.73 -11.24
N TYR A 272 3.67 -11.59 -11.02
CA TYR A 272 3.85 -11.03 -9.67
C TYR A 272 2.55 -10.55 -9.03
N ALA A 273 1.52 -10.23 -9.82
CA ALA A 273 0.19 -9.90 -9.30
C ALA A 273 -0.65 -11.15 -9.02
N PHE A 274 -0.51 -12.19 -9.82
CA PHE A 274 -1.41 -13.36 -9.76
C PHE A 274 -0.83 -14.59 -9.04
N HIS A 275 0.49 -14.62 -8.76
CA HIS A 275 1.08 -15.73 -7.99
C HIS A 275 0.43 -15.91 -6.62
N VAL A 276 -0.19 -14.86 -6.10
CA VAL A 276 -0.93 -14.87 -4.84
C VAL A 276 -1.95 -16.00 -4.74
N ALA A 277 -2.50 -16.44 -5.86
CA ALA A 277 -3.55 -17.45 -5.85
C ALA A 277 -3.01 -18.85 -5.51
N TRP A 278 -1.92 -19.30 -6.16
CA TRP A 278 -1.35 -20.62 -5.83
C TRP A 278 -0.52 -20.60 -4.54
N VAL A 279 0.13 -19.48 -4.21
CA VAL A 279 0.79 -19.32 -2.91
C VAL A 279 -0.24 -19.38 -1.78
N SER A 280 -1.44 -18.81 -1.97
CA SER A 280 -2.53 -18.90 -0.99
C SER A 280 -2.95 -20.33 -0.71
N ASP A 281 -3.12 -21.13 -1.75
CA ASP A 281 -3.53 -22.52 -1.58
C ASP A 281 -2.43 -23.32 -0.85
N ALA A 282 -1.16 -23.10 -1.15
CA ALA A 282 -0.04 -23.69 -0.43
C ALA A 282 0.00 -23.29 1.05
N VAL A 283 -0.14 -21.99 1.33
CA VAL A 283 -0.16 -21.44 2.69
C VAL A 283 -1.34 -21.99 3.52
N ILE A 284 -2.52 -22.12 2.90
CA ILE A 284 -3.69 -22.70 3.59
C ILE A 284 -3.49 -24.18 3.89
N ALA A 285 -2.82 -24.91 2.98
CA ALA A 285 -2.56 -26.34 3.15
C ALA A 285 -1.52 -26.64 4.25
N ASP A 286 -0.63 -25.71 4.54
CA ASP A 286 0.47 -25.87 5.50
C ASP A 286 0.03 -25.91 6.99
N ASN A 287 -1.23 -25.63 7.28
CA ASN A 287 -1.84 -25.73 8.63
C ASN A 287 -1.05 -25.06 9.78
N GLY A 288 -0.36 -23.96 9.50
CA GLY A 288 0.13 -23.06 10.54
C GLY A 288 1.17 -23.61 11.51
N GLN A 289 2.29 -24.13 11.00
CA GLN A 289 3.38 -24.58 11.86
C GLN A 289 4.24 -23.42 12.39
N GLY A 290 3.69 -22.65 13.31
CA GLY A 290 4.53 -21.96 14.31
C GLY A 290 5.00 -20.55 14.01
N VAL A 291 4.99 -20.04 12.79
CA VAL A 291 5.49 -18.68 12.48
C VAL A 291 4.40 -17.82 11.87
N ALA A 292 4.13 -16.66 12.48
CA ALA A 292 3.09 -15.75 12.03
C ALA A 292 3.48 -15.05 10.71
N ILE A 293 2.78 -15.39 9.62
CA ILE A 293 3.02 -14.83 8.28
C ILE A 293 2.38 -13.44 8.13
N THR A 294 1.18 -13.26 8.68
CA THR A 294 0.39 -12.03 8.57
C THR A 294 1.12 -10.81 9.13
N PHE A 295 1.92 -10.98 10.17
CA PHE A 295 2.54 -9.91 10.94
C PHE A 295 4.05 -9.77 10.72
N VAL A 296 4.64 -10.44 9.75
CA VAL A 296 6.09 -10.39 9.47
C VAL A 296 6.61 -8.94 9.38
N GLY A 297 5.87 -8.02 8.76
CA GLY A 297 6.25 -6.62 8.68
C GLY A 297 6.27 -5.91 10.05
N ILE A 298 5.32 -6.24 10.94
CA ILE A 298 5.30 -5.72 12.31
C ILE A 298 6.44 -6.34 13.11
N GLN A 299 6.61 -7.65 13.01
CA GLN A 299 7.68 -8.36 13.70
C GLN A 299 9.05 -7.83 13.30
N SER A 300 9.32 -7.67 12.00
CA SER A 300 10.58 -7.12 11.50
C SER A 300 10.83 -5.69 11.97
N LEU A 301 9.79 -4.85 12.05
CA LEU A 301 9.91 -3.47 12.52
C LEU A 301 10.21 -3.33 14.00
N PHE A 302 9.58 -4.16 14.83
CA PHE A 302 9.68 -4.03 16.28
C PHE A 302 10.68 -5.01 16.87
N LEU A 303 10.58 -6.30 16.58
CA LEU A 303 11.39 -7.33 17.20
C LEU A 303 12.86 -7.24 16.79
N SER A 304 13.16 -6.97 15.52
CA SER A 304 14.55 -6.81 15.07
C SER A 304 15.28 -5.67 15.77
N ARG A 305 14.57 -4.61 16.17
CA ARG A 305 15.13 -3.49 16.92
C ARG A 305 15.49 -3.81 18.36
N PHE A 306 14.83 -4.81 18.93
CA PHE A 306 15.15 -5.34 20.26
C PHE A 306 16.13 -6.51 20.23
N GLY A 307 16.71 -6.80 19.05
CA GLY A 307 17.69 -7.87 18.87
C GLY A 307 17.08 -9.27 18.73
N TYR A 308 15.76 -9.37 18.57
CA TYR A 308 15.14 -10.66 18.26
C TYR A 308 15.32 -10.99 16.79
N VAL A 309 15.69 -12.23 16.52
CA VAL A 309 15.74 -12.77 15.15
C VAL A 309 14.30 -13.10 14.75
N VAL A 310 13.82 -12.48 13.67
CA VAL A 310 12.53 -12.87 13.08
C VAL A 310 12.79 -14.15 12.30
N GLU A 311 12.09 -15.22 12.63
CA GLU A 311 12.20 -16.47 11.90
C GLU A 311 11.74 -16.27 10.46
N VAL A 312 12.56 -16.71 9.53
CA VAL A 312 12.26 -16.70 8.10
C VAL A 312 11.37 -17.89 7.80
N THR A 313 10.22 -17.64 7.21
CA THR A 313 9.32 -18.71 6.76
C THR A 313 9.70 -19.16 5.34
N ASP A 314 9.26 -20.36 4.95
CA ASP A 314 9.40 -20.84 3.56
C ASP A 314 8.67 -19.95 2.55
N TYR A 315 7.79 -19.07 3.04
CA TYR A 315 7.03 -18.10 2.26
C TYR A 315 7.61 -16.68 2.27
N ASP A 316 8.84 -16.49 2.75
CA ASP A 316 9.46 -15.16 2.74
C ASP A 316 9.73 -14.68 1.32
N GLY A 317 9.36 -13.43 1.07
CA GLY A 317 9.47 -12.82 -0.26
C GLY A 317 8.26 -13.01 -1.18
N TYR A 318 7.29 -13.84 -0.80
CA TYR A 318 6.02 -13.98 -1.53
C TYR A 318 4.99 -12.95 -1.12
N PHE A 319 4.07 -12.66 -2.02
CA PHE A 319 2.86 -11.91 -1.69
C PHE A 319 1.80 -12.89 -1.19
N ILE A 320 1.49 -12.79 0.10
CA ILE A 320 0.48 -13.62 0.73
C ILE A 320 -0.73 -12.74 1.04
N PRO A 321 -1.90 -13.00 0.42
CA PRO A 321 -3.13 -12.29 0.74
C PRO A 321 -3.45 -12.32 2.22
N ALA A 322 -4.04 -11.23 2.74
CA ALA A 322 -4.34 -11.16 4.16
C ALA A 322 -5.26 -12.29 4.65
N ALA A 323 -6.19 -12.72 3.81
CA ALA A 323 -7.10 -13.81 4.16
C ALA A 323 -6.35 -15.14 4.37
N SER A 324 -5.42 -15.47 3.46
CA SER A 324 -4.63 -16.72 3.53
C SER A 324 -3.67 -16.71 4.71
N GLY A 325 -2.97 -15.59 4.93
CA GLY A 325 -2.10 -15.42 6.10
C GLY A 325 -2.87 -15.52 7.42
N LEU A 326 -4.04 -14.91 7.52
CA LEU A 326 -4.87 -14.99 8.72
C LEU A 326 -5.43 -16.41 8.96
N VAL A 327 -5.79 -17.14 7.89
CA VAL A 327 -6.22 -18.55 8.04
C VAL A 327 -5.06 -19.40 8.54
N HIS A 328 -3.87 -19.23 7.97
CA HIS A 328 -2.68 -19.92 8.41
C HIS A 328 -2.34 -19.65 9.88
N ASP A 329 -2.32 -18.36 10.29
CA ASP A 329 -1.86 -17.97 11.61
C ASP A 329 -2.91 -18.21 12.71
N PHE A 330 -4.20 -18.06 12.40
CA PHE A 330 -5.29 -18.03 13.41
C PHE A 330 -6.52 -18.85 13.04
N GLY A 331 -6.56 -19.46 11.87
CA GLY A 331 -7.69 -20.23 11.40
C GLY A 331 -8.85 -19.38 10.85
N TYR A 332 -9.84 -20.07 10.28
CA TYR A 332 -11.00 -19.44 9.64
C TYR A 332 -11.85 -18.55 10.57
N PRO A 333 -12.15 -18.91 11.86
CA PRO A 333 -12.99 -18.07 12.69
C PRO A 333 -12.44 -16.67 12.92
N VAL A 334 -11.13 -16.57 13.17
CA VAL A 334 -10.46 -15.27 13.38
C VAL A 334 -10.41 -14.47 12.08
N THR A 335 -10.15 -15.13 10.96
CA THR A 335 -10.17 -14.50 9.64
C THR A 335 -11.52 -13.86 9.34
N ILE A 336 -12.62 -14.59 9.56
CA ILE A 336 -13.98 -14.08 9.39
C ILE A 336 -14.22 -12.86 10.28
N ALA A 337 -13.83 -12.94 11.57
CA ALA A 337 -14.00 -11.84 12.51
C ALA A 337 -13.21 -10.59 12.09
N VAL A 338 -11.97 -10.74 11.63
CA VAL A 338 -11.13 -9.63 11.17
C VAL A 338 -11.76 -8.92 9.98
N PHE A 339 -12.21 -9.65 8.96
CA PHE A 339 -12.83 -9.03 7.77
C PHE A 339 -14.18 -8.38 8.09
N LEU A 340 -14.96 -8.96 9.00
CA LEU A 340 -16.19 -8.36 9.51
C LEU A 340 -15.92 -7.02 10.23
N VAL A 341 -14.91 -7.00 11.12
CA VAL A 341 -14.49 -5.77 11.83
C VAL A 341 -13.94 -4.73 10.85
N MET A 342 -13.12 -5.12 9.87
CA MET A 342 -12.64 -4.20 8.83
C MET A 342 -13.80 -3.55 8.08
N GLY A 343 -14.80 -4.32 7.69
CA GLY A 343 -15.99 -3.80 7.04
C GLY A 343 -16.77 -2.83 7.92
N PHE A 344 -16.97 -3.19 9.20
CA PHE A 344 -17.63 -2.33 10.18
C PHE A 344 -16.89 -1.00 10.37
N LEU A 345 -15.59 -1.03 10.57
CA LEU A 345 -14.76 0.17 10.70
C LEU A 345 -14.82 1.03 9.42
N MET A 346 -14.75 0.40 8.24
CA MET A 346 -14.85 1.11 6.97
C MET A 346 -16.19 1.86 6.85
N GLY A 347 -17.31 1.22 7.20
CA GLY A 347 -18.64 1.87 7.18
C GLY A 347 -18.73 3.00 8.21
N THR A 348 -18.20 2.80 9.40
CA THR A 348 -18.18 3.82 10.47
C THR A 348 -17.39 5.06 10.05
N PHE A 349 -16.18 4.88 9.52
CA PHE A 349 -15.35 6.01 9.08
C PHE A 349 -15.89 6.68 7.80
N LEU A 350 -16.53 5.93 6.92
CA LEU A 350 -17.24 6.52 5.78
C LEU A 350 -18.33 7.49 6.24
N ARG A 351 -19.14 7.07 7.20
CA ARG A 351 -20.18 7.94 7.78
C ARG A 351 -19.60 9.15 8.48
N ALA A 352 -18.55 8.97 9.26
CA ALA A 352 -17.84 10.07 9.91
C ALA A 352 -17.33 11.09 8.87
N MET A 353 -16.78 10.62 7.76
CA MET A 353 -16.31 11.44 6.65
C MET A 353 -17.48 12.17 5.96
N GLN A 354 -18.59 11.48 5.64
CA GLN A 354 -19.76 12.05 4.97
C GLN A 354 -20.44 13.17 5.79
N ARG A 355 -20.38 13.07 7.10
CA ARG A 355 -20.89 14.11 8.01
C ARG A 355 -19.97 15.34 8.11
N GLY A 356 -18.88 15.35 7.40
CA GLY A 356 -17.91 16.46 7.37
C GLY A 356 -17.17 16.68 8.69
N ARG A 357 -17.19 15.69 9.57
CA ARG A 357 -16.83 15.88 10.98
C ARG A 357 -15.45 15.40 11.40
N MET A 358 -14.68 14.73 10.53
CA MET A 358 -13.37 14.21 10.97
C MET A 358 -12.32 14.19 9.86
N PHE A 359 -11.28 15.00 10.04
CA PHE A 359 -10.02 14.81 9.30
C PHE A 359 -9.49 13.37 9.47
N LEU A 360 -9.43 12.87 10.70
CA LEU A 360 -9.05 11.49 11.01
C LEU A 360 -10.00 10.46 10.38
N GLY A 361 -11.32 10.74 10.30
CA GLY A 361 -12.28 9.84 9.64
C GLY A 361 -11.98 9.65 8.16
N ARG A 362 -11.59 10.72 7.45
CA ARG A 362 -11.19 10.66 6.04
C ARG A 362 -9.94 9.77 5.87
N VAL A 363 -8.93 10.01 6.69
CA VAL A 363 -7.66 9.29 6.63
C VAL A 363 -7.86 7.83 7.06
N ALA A 364 -8.53 7.58 8.17
CA ALA A 364 -8.83 6.23 8.64
C ALA A 364 -9.66 5.44 7.63
N PHE A 365 -10.65 6.06 6.99
CA PHE A 365 -11.39 5.44 5.89
C PHE A 365 -10.45 5.03 4.75
N CYS A 366 -9.55 5.92 4.31
CA CYS A 366 -8.61 5.61 3.23
C CYS A 366 -7.67 4.46 3.61
N TYR A 367 -7.19 4.42 4.86
CA TYR A 367 -6.32 3.34 5.30
C TYR A 367 -7.05 2.00 5.36
N ILE A 368 -8.25 1.92 5.92
CA ILE A 368 -9.02 0.68 5.95
C ILE A 368 -9.40 0.22 4.55
N CYS A 369 -9.80 1.15 3.68
CA CYS A 369 -10.10 0.86 2.29
C CYS A 369 -8.84 0.38 1.52
N ALA A 370 -7.69 1.02 1.74
CA ALA A 370 -6.41 0.60 1.17
C ALA A 370 -5.98 -0.76 1.72
N ALA A 371 -6.20 -1.04 3.01
CA ALA A 371 -5.96 -2.36 3.59
C ALA A 371 -6.76 -3.44 2.87
N LEU A 372 -8.04 -3.19 2.59
CA LEU A 372 -8.88 -4.12 1.85
C LEU A 372 -8.36 -4.34 0.42
N LEU A 373 -7.94 -3.29 -0.28
CA LEU A 373 -7.37 -3.39 -1.63
C LEU A 373 -6.03 -4.14 -1.62
N LEU A 374 -5.16 -3.84 -0.66
CA LEU A 374 -3.87 -4.53 -0.51
C LEU A 374 -4.05 -5.99 -0.11
N SER A 375 -5.05 -6.31 0.71
CA SER A 375 -5.31 -7.67 1.20
C SER A 375 -5.61 -8.68 0.09
N LEU A 376 -5.91 -8.22 -1.12
CA LEU A 376 -6.05 -9.07 -2.30
C LEU A 376 -4.70 -9.63 -2.78
N LEU A 377 -3.62 -8.87 -2.55
CA LEU A 377 -2.27 -9.19 -3.01
C LEU A 377 -1.36 -9.60 -1.84
N ILE A 378 -1.41 -8.84 -0.76
CA ILE A 378 -0.49 -8.99 0.36
C ILE A 378 -1.16 -8.53 1.65
N SER A 379 -0.82 -9.16 2.79
CA SER A 379 -1.28 -8.66 4.07
C SER A 379 -0.77 -7.23 4.30
N PRO A 380 -1.65 -6.24 4.56
CA PRO A 380 -1.22 -4.88 4.87
C PRO A 380 -0.30 -4.81 6.10
N LEU A 381 -0.48 -5.74 7.03
CA LEU A 381 0.30 -5.82 8.27
C LEU A 381 1.68 -6.44 8.06
N SER A 382 1.90 -7.12 6.91
CA SER A 382 3.23 -7.56 6.49
C SER A 382 4.02 -6.45 5.78
N LEU A 383 3.40 -5.30 5.49
CA LEU A 383 4.04 -4.15 4.84
C LEU A 383 4.54 -3.13 5.88
N PRO A 384 5.85 -3.04 6.15
CA PRO A 384 6.41 -2.12 7.13
C PRO A 384 5.99 -0.66 6.89
N PHE A 385 5.99 -0.22 5.64
CA PHE A 385 5.61 1.16 5.28
C PHE A 385 4.14 1.47 5.54
N TYR A 386 3.26 0.49 5.36
CA TYR A 386 1.85 0.66 5.68
C TYR A 386 1.65 0.81 7.19
N VAL A 387 2.25 -0.06 7.99
CA VAL A 387 2.15 -0.05 9.46
C VAL A 387 2.77 1.22 10.04
N LEU A 388 3.98 1.59 9.60
CA LEU A 388 4.65 2.82 10.04
C LEU A 388 3.84 4.06 9.69
N SER A 389 3.22 4.10 8.51
CA SER A 389 2.41 5.25 8.11
C SER A 389 1.14 5.37 8.96
N MET A 390 0.49 4.28 9.33
CA MET A 390 -0.61 4.29 10.29
C MET A 390 -0.17 4.85 11.64
N LEU A 391 0.99 4.41 12.14
CA LEU A 391 1.56 4.88 13.40
C LEU A 391 1.91 6.38 13.32
N ALA A 392 2.60 6.82 12.28
CA ALA A 392 2.95 8.22 12.06
C ALA A 392 1.72 9.13 12.05
N ILE A 393 0.67 8.72 11.36
CA ILE A 393 -0.59 9.48 11.28
C ILE A 393 -1.32 9.49 12.63
N ALA A 394 -1.29 8.39 13.37
CA ALA A 394 -1.85 8.35 14.72
C ALA A 394 -1.11 9.33 15.64
N VAL A 395 0.22 9.34 15.60
CA VAL A 395 1.05 10.31 16.37
C VAL A 395 0.74 11.75 15.98
N ILE A 396 0.71 12.06 14.68
CA ILE A 396 0.35 13.40 14.19
C ILE A 396 -1.06 13.79 14.64
N GLY A 397 -2.00 12.87 14.59
CA GLY A 397 -3.37 13.08 15.03
C GLY A 397 -3.47 13.40 16.53
N VAL A 398 -2.74 12.65 17.36
CA VAL A 398 -2.66 12.90 18.81
C VAL A 398 -2.04 14.28 19.08
N ILE A 399 -0.91 14.60 18.47
CA ILE A 399 -0.22 15.90 18.61
C ILE A 399 -1.17 17.03 18.20
N THR A 400 -1.84 16.92 17.06
CA THR A 400 -2.77 17.95 16.57
C THR A 400 -3.94 18.16 17.53
N ASN A 401 -4.48 17.09 18.12
CA ASN A 401 -5.55 17.17 19.11
C ASN A 401 -5.07 17.82 20.40
N LEU A 402 -3.87 17.49 20.89
CA LEU A 402 -3.27 18.10 22.08
C LEU A 402 -3.08 19.61 21.90
N PHE A 403 -2.52 20.07 20.77
CA PHE A 403 -2.39 21.50 20.49
C PHE A 403 -3.73 22.21 20.41
N THR A 404 -4.78 21.53 19.98
CA THR A 404 -6.13 22.05 19.96
C THR A 404 -6.71 22.19 21.37
N LEU A 405 -6.50 21.18 22.22
CA LEU A 405 -6.95 21.19 23.62
C LEU A 405 -6.22 22.28 24.45
N LEU A 406 -4.92 22.48 24.19
CA LEU A 406 -4.12 23.51 24.84
C LEU A 406 -4.40 24.95 24.36
N GLY A 407 -5.35 25.11 23.40
CA GLY A 407 -5.74 26.43 22.88
C GLY A 407 -4.67 27.09 21.98
N ILE A 408 -3.54 26.42 21.71
CA ILE A 408 -2.42 26.95 20.91
C ILE A 408 -2.87 27.17 19.45
N THR A 409 -3.89 26.45 19.00
CA THR A 409 -4.53 26.61 17.68
C THR A 409 -5.86 27.35 17.78
N SER A 410 -5.95 28.41 18.54
CA SER A 410 -7.14 29.26 18.55
C SER A 410 -7.29 29.95 17.19
N SER A 411 -7.84 29.24 16.20
CA SER A 411 -8.34 29.91 15.04
C SER A 411 -9.53 30.75 15.47
N ALA A 412 -9.39 32.07 15.35
CA ALA A 412 -10.43 33.03 15.58
C ALA A 412 -11.77 32.49 15.04
N ARG A 413 -12.67 32.12 15.93
CA ARG A 413 -14.08 31.97 15.61
C ARG A 413 -14.54 33.36 15.16
N ARG A 414 -14.50 33.65 13.87
CA ARG A 414 -15.33 34.73 13.35
C ARG A 414 -16.76 34.31 13.66
N PRO A 415 -17.48 35.09 14.48
CA PRO A 415 -18.87 34.82 14.67
C PRO A 415 -19.52 34.89 13.27
N VAL A 416 -20.16 33.82 12.83
CA VAL A 416 -21.04 33.84 11.68
C VAL A 416 -22.15 34.80 12.09
N SER A 417 -22.05 36.05 11.65
CA SER A 417 -23.12 36.98 11.76
C SER A 417 -24.29 36.39 11.02
N SER A 418 -25.29 35.93 11.77
CA SER A 418 -26.59 35.53 11.28
C SER A 418 -27.27 36.77 10.66
N ARG A 419 -26.93 37.08 9.41
CA ARG A 419 -27.83 37.93 8.59
C ARG A 419 -29.05 37.08 8.25
N VAL A 420 -29.99 37.09 9.17
CA VAL A 420 -31.39 36.81 8.86
C VAL A 420 -31.83 37.87 7.86
N ASN A 421 -31.76 37.56 6.58
CA ASN A 421 -32.52 38.29 5.58
C ASN A 421 -34.00 37.86 5.68
N ARG A 422 -34.76 38.60 6.47
CA ARG A 422 -36.22 38.71 6.26
C ARG A 422 -36.39 39.45 4.94
N ARG A 423 -36.89 38.77 3.93
CA ARG A 423 -37.86 39.27 2.96
C ARG A 423 -38.68 38.11 2.42
#